data_f830f977960a0f00c273fc9a0d382e54
#
_entry.id   f830f977960a0f00c273fc9a0d382e54
#
_cell.length_a   1.000
_cell.length_b   1.000
_cell.length_c   1.000
_cell.angle_alpha   90.00
_cell.angle_beta   90.00
_cell.angle_gamma   90.00
#
_symmetry.space_group_name_H-M   'P 1'
#
loop_
_entity.id
_entity.type
_entity.pdbx_description
1 polymer ?
#
loop_
_entity_poly.entity_id
_entity_poly.type
_entity_poly.pdbx_seq_one_letter_code
_entity_poly.pdbx_strand_id
1 'polypeptide(L)'
;MASLLEKNRLRLNKELNQLEKRALFSPAIYCIHEATISAIRKYARGKLIDIGCGDMVYQDLVVQQVTQYDTLDIEPRVPDVKFIGSVLNMHMIHDNYYDSALCFDVLEHIPDPSKAVLEISRILKPGGILMLSVPHLSRLHEEPNDFFRFTKYGIQHVLQNAGFARIEIIPQGGLFSFLGHQFSTLFVCSFWHIPLVKRVVFFLNQWLCVRPCVFLDRHLDRREIFAMAYFVVAQKAVAQ
;
A
#
# COMPACT_ATOMS: atom_id res chain seq x y z
N MET A 1 -15.41 -4.25 -24.15
CA MET A 1 -14.58 -3.05 -24.47
C MET A 1 -14.39 -2.22 -23.20
N ALA A 2 -13.17 -1.86 -22.86
CA ALA A 2 -12.90 -0.99 -21.70
C ALA A 2 -13.54 0.39 -21.88
N SER A 3 -14.18 0.91 -20.84
CA SER A 3 -14.82 2.23 -20.84
C SER A 3 -13.79 3.35 -21.06
N LEU A 4 -14.24 4.56 -21.45
CA LEU A 4 -13.33 5.72 -21.57
C LEU A 4 -12.63 6.02 -20.24
N LEU A 5 -13.34 5.88 -19.13
CA LEU A 5 -12.80 6.09 -17.79
C LEU A 5 -11.67 5.10 -17.46
N GLU A 6 -11.83 3.82 -17.80
CA GLU A 6 -10.76 2.80 -17.61
C GLU A 6 -9.54 3.10 -18.46
N LYS A 7 -9.72 3.42 -19.74
CA LYS A 7 -8.61 3.79 -20.63
C LYS A 7 -7.83 5.01 -20.12
N ASN A 8 -8.54 6.04 -19.67
CA ASN A 8 -7.93 7.25 -19.13
C ASN A 8 -7.24 6.97 -17.79
N ARG A 9 -7.78 6.09 -16.97
CA ARG A 9 -7.16 5.67 -15.73
C ARG A 9 -5.85 4.91 -15.96
N LEU A 10 -5.82 3.99 -16.91
CA LEU A 10 -4.57 3.29 -17.27
C LEU A 10 -3.51 4.27 -17.78
N ARG A 11 -3.90 5.28 -18.58
CA ARG A 11 -2.98 6.35 -18.99
C ARG A 11 -2.49 7.18 -17.82
N LEU A 12 -3.39 7.57 -16.92
CA LEU A 12 -3.07 8.32 -15.71
C LEU A 12 -2.05 7.58 -14.86
N ASN A 13 -2.26 6.30 -14.60
CA ASN A 13 -1.33 5.48 -13.80
C ASN A 13 0.08 5.42 -14.43
N LYS A 14 0.17 5.36 -15.75
CA LYS A 14 1.47 5.39 -16.47
C LYS A 14 2.14 6.77 -16.45
N GLU A 15 1.36 7.85 -16.50
CA GLU A 15 1.88 9.22 -16.52
C GLU A 15 2.23 9.75 -15.12
N LEU A 16 1.53 9.28 -14.08
CA LEU A 16 1.80 9.62 -12.67
C LEU A 16 2.72 8.58 -12.00
N ASN A 17 3.85 8.29 -12.64
CA ASN A 17 4.85 7.35 -12.10
C ASN A 17 5.69 7.95 -10.95
N GLN A 18 5.72 9.28 -10.78
CA GLN A 18 6.39 9.94 -9.66
C GLN A 18 5.50 9.91 -8.42
N LEU A 19 6.07 9.46 -7.29
CA LEU A 19 5.39 9.28 -6.01
C LEU A 19 4.58 10.52 -5.59
N GLU A 20 5.21 11.69 -5.62
CA GLU A 20 4.58 12.95 -5.21
C GLU A 20 3.37 13.33 -6.06
N LYS A 21 3.46 13.16 -7.38
CA LYS A 21 2.35 13.45 -8.28
C LYS A 21 1.22 12.45 -8.12
N ARG A 22 1.54 11.16 -7.93
CA ARG A 22 0.57 10.10 -7.71
C ARG A 22 -0.24 10.34 -6.43
N ALA A 23 0.43 10.77 -5.35
CA ALA A 23 -0.22 11.13 -4.09
C ALA A 23 -1.32 12.19 -4.27
N LEU A 24 -1.14 13.15 -5.18
CA LEU A 24 -2.09 14.23 -5.40
C LEU A 24 -3.27 13.88 -6.32
N PHE A 25 -3.39 12.62 -6.75
CA PHE A 25 -4.51 12.19 -7.57
C PHE A 25 -5.84 12.19 -6.81
N SER A 26 -5.85 11.74 -5.57
CA SER A 26 -7.05 11.72 -4.73
C SER A 26 -6.72 11.79 -3.24
N PRO A 27 -7.68 12.21 -2.39
CA PRO A 27 -7.46 12.28 -0.95
C PRO A 27 -7.03 10.95 -0.32
N ALA A 28 -7.64 9.84 -0.74
CA ALA A 28 -7.31 8.51 -0.24
C ALA A 28 -5.87 8.11 -0.58
N ILE A 29 -5.45 8.28 -1.84
CA ILE A 29 -4.08 8.01 -2.26
C ILE A 29 -3.08 8.90 -1.53
N TYR A 30 -3.44 10.17 -1.29
CA TYR A 30 -2.62 11.08 -0.50
C TYR A 30 -2.37 10.54 0.92
N CYS A 31 -3.43 10.12 1.63
CA CYS A 31 -3.32 9.57 2.98
C CYS A 31 -2.48 8.29 3.03
N ILE A 32 -2.67 7.39 2.05
CA ILE A 32 -1.90 6.14 1.94
C ILE A 32 -0.40 6.46 1.77
N HIS A 33 -0.05 7.32 0.84
CA HIS A 33 1.36 7.68 0.60
C HIS A 33 2.00 8.40 1.79
N GLU A 34 1.30 9.35 2.41
CA GLU A 34 1.81 10.08 3.59
C GLU A 34 2.18 9.11 4.72
N ALA A 35 1.28 8.16 5.04
CA ALA A 35 1.52 7.17 6.08
C ALA A 35 2.65 6.21 5.71
N THR A 36 2.68 5.71 4.47
CA THR A 36 3.72 4.81 3.99
C THR A 36 5.10 5.45 4.08
N ILE A 37 5.26 6.69 3.58
CA ILE A 37 6.52 7.43 3.65
C ILE A 37 6.96 7.64 5.10
N SER A 38 6.03 8.05 5.97
CA SER A 38 6.30 8.25 7.39
C SER A 38 6.77 6.96 8.08
N ALA A 39 6.11 5.85 7.78
CA ALA A 39 6.45 4.55 8.36
C ALA A 39 7.79 4.01 7.84
N ILE A 40 8.07 4.12 6.54
CA ILE A 40 9.37 3.71 5.99
C ILE A 40 10.50 4.49 6.69
N ARG A 41 10.38 5.81 6.80
CA ARG A 41 11.40 6.65 7.47
C ARG A 41 11.61 6.27 8.94
N LYS A 42 10.58 5.81 9.62
CA LYS A 42 10.62 5.49 11.05
C LYS A 42 11.06 4.06 11.34
N TYR A 43 10.68 3.10 10.49
CA TYR A 43 10.77 1.68 10.80
C TYR A 43 11.65 0.86 9.85
N ALA A 44 11.91 1.34 8.62
CA ALA A 44 12.82 0.62 7.70
C ALA A 44 14.24 0.64 8.26
N ARG A 45 14.86 -0.56 8.38
CA ARG A 45 16.19 -0.71 8.96
C ARG A 45 16.84 -2.03 8.59
N GLY A 46 18.16 -2.07 8.70
CA GLY A 46 18.95 -3.30 8.54
C GLY A 46 18.77 -3.96 7.17
N LYS A 47 18.61 -5.27 7.15
CA LYS A 47 18.25 -6.01 5.93
C LYS A 47 16.74 -5.94 5.76
N LEU A 48 16.28 -5.41 4.63
CA LEU A 48 14.87 -5.27 4.32
C LEU A 48 14.50 -6.06 3.07
N ILE A 49 13.33 -6.69 3.10
CA ILE A 49 12.70 -7.28 1.91
C ILE A 49 11.41 -6.54 1.57
N ASP A 50 11.21 -6.27 0.27
CA ASP A 50 9.98 -5.71 -0.30
C ASP A 50 9.23 -6.84 -1.02
N ILE A 51 8.10 -7.25 -0.43
CA ILE A 51 7.30 -8.40 -0.86
C ILE A 51 6.13 -7.90 -1.70
N GLY A 52 6.04 -8.39 -2.95
CA GLY A 52 5.12 -7.85 -3.95
C GLY A 52 5.56 -6.45 -4.38
N CYS A 53 6.85 -6.30 -4.69
CA CYS A 53 7.49 -4.99 -4.91
C CYS A 53 6.96 -4.22 -6.13
N GLY A 54 6.31 -4.89 -7.08
CA GLY A 54 5.71 -4.28 -8.26
C GLY A 54 6.66 -3.36 -9.03
N ASP A 55 6.30 -2.08 -9.12
CA ASP A 55 7.11 -1.04 -9.79
C ASP A 55 8.17 -0.41 -8.86
N MET A 56 8.41 -0.95 -7.67
CA MET A 56 9.38 -0.47 -6.66
C MET A 56 9.25 1.03 -6.33
N VAL A 57 8.02 1.52 -6.19
CA VAL A 57 7.69 2.95 -6.06
C VAL A 57 8.40 3.64 -4.88
N TYR A 58 8.72 2.89 -3.83
CA TYR A 58 9.37 3.40 -2.62
C TYR A 58 10.88 3.10 -2.53
N GLN A 59 11.47 2.50 -3.57
CA GLN A 59 12.87 2.05 -3.56
C GLN A 59 13.85 3.15 -3.13
N ASP A 60 13.78 4.32 -3.77
CA ASP A 60 14.70 5.44 -3.49
C ASP A 60 14.64 5.90 -2.03
N LEU A 61 13.47 5.78 -1.39
CA LEU A 61 13.29 6.12 0.01
C LEU A 61 13.84 5.03 0.92
N VAL A 62 13.61 3.76 0.56
CA VAL A 62 14.01 2.60 1.37
C VAL A 62 15.52 2.43 1.39
N VAL A 63 16.19 2.51 0.25
CA VAL A 63 17.65 2.27 0.15
C VAL A 63 18.48 3.25 0.96
N GLN A 64 17.93 4.43 1.28
CA GLN A 64 18.56 5.42 2.15
C GLN A 64 18.49 5.06 3.65
N GLN A 65 17.64 4.09 4.03
CA GLN A 65 17.37 3.73 5.43
C GLN A 65 17.96 2.37 5.82
N VAL A 66 18.33 1.53 4.84
CA VAL A 66 18.63 0.12 5.06
C VAL A 66 20.05 -0.25 4.63
N THR A 67 20.58 -1.33 5.18
CA THR A 67 21.90 -1.85 4.79
C THR A 67 21.84 -2.81 3.61
N GLN A 68 20.67 -3.41 3.37
CA GLN A 68 20.38 -4.31 2.26
C GLN A 68 18.91 -4.17 1.88
N TYR A 69 18.63 -4.02 0.58
CA TYR A 69 17.28 -4.00 0.01
C TYR A 69 17.13 -5.15 -0.96
N ASP A 70 16.26 -6.10 -0.61
CA ASP A 70 15.92 -7.25 -1.43
C ASP A 70 14.45 -7.16 -1.84
N THR A 71 14.10 -7.74 -2.96
CA THR A 71 12.78 -7.66 -3.56
C THR A 71 12.27 -9.05 -3.92
N LEU A 72 10.95 -9.26 -3.77
CA LEU A 72 10.26 -10.48 -4.18
C LEU A 72 8.98 -10.10 -4.91
N ASP A 73 8.75 -10.71 -6.07
CA ASP A 73 7.49 -10.61 -6.80
C ASP A 73 7.21 -11.90 -7.56
N ILE A 74 5.93 -12.21 -7.80
CA ILE A 74 5.52 -13.37 -8.58
C ILE A 74 5.59 -13.09 -10.08
N GLU A 75 5.31 -11.85 -10.49
CA GLU A 75 5.37 -11.33 -11.85
C GLU A 75 6.15 -10.02 -11.89
N PRO A 76 7.48 -10.08 -12.10
CA PRO A 76 8.32 -8.89 -12.10
C PRO A 76 7.89 -7.86 -13.15
N ARG A 77 7.59 -6.64 -12.71
CA ARG A 77 7.29 -5.49 -13.59
C ARG A 77 8.54 -4.70 -13.97
N VAL A 78 9.63 -4.94 -13.25
CA VAL A 78 10.94 -4.30 -13.43
C VAL A 78 12.04 -5.36 -13.45
N PRO A 79 13.19 -5.12 -14.13
CA PRO A 79 14.21 -6.14 -14.36
C PRO A 79 14.96 -6.57 -13.09
N ASP A 80 15.06 -5.72 -12.07
CA ASP A 80 15.97 -5.91 -10.92
C ASP A 80 15.29 -6.59 -9.71
N VAL A 81 14.25 -7.40 -9.93
CA VAL A 81 13.63 -8.18 -8.86
C VAL A 81 14.55 -9.34 -8.48
N LYS A 82 14.97 -9.38 -7.20
CA LYS A 82 15.94 -10.37 -6.71
C LYS A 82 15.38 -11.78 -6.63
N PHE A 83 14.17 -11.93 -6.08
CA PHE A 83 13.50 -13.22 -5.93
C PHE A 83 12.21 -13.24 -6.74
N ILE A 84 12.08 -14.23 -7.61
CA ILE A 84 10.84 -14.47 -8.36
C ILE A 84 10.13 -15.65 -7.70
N GLY A 85 8.95 -15.38 -7.13
CA GLY A 85 8.20 -16.41 -6.42
C GLY A 85 7.02 -15.86 -5.61
N SER A 86 6.29 -16.78 -4.99
CA SER A 86 5.09 -16.48 -4.22
C SER A 86 5.42 -16.24 -2.74
N VAL A 87 4.74 -15.26 -2.13
CA VAL A 87 4.77 -15.04 -0.67
C VAL A 87 4.26 -16.26 0.12
N LEU A 88 3.49 -17.14 -0.51
CA LEU A 88 3.02 -18.39 0.12
C LEU A 88 4.13 -19.44 0.31
N ASN A 89 5.29 -19.27 -0.35
CA ASN A 89 6.41 -20.19 -0.27
C ASN A 89 7.72 -19.45 -0.60
N MET A 90 8.37 -18.95 0.45
CA MET A 90 9.65 -18.24 0.34
C MET A 90 10.83 -19.14 0.77
N HIS A 91 10.85 -20.42 0.37
CA HIS A 91 11.87 -21.42 0.76
C HIS A 91 13.30 -21.03 0.38
N MET A 92 13.49 -20.15 -0.61
CA MET A 92 14.80 -19.60 -0.99
C MET A 92 15.36 -18.61 0.05
N ILE A 93 14.54 -18.20 1.04
CA ILE A 93 14.91 -17.25 2.08
C ILE A 93 15.01 -17.98 3.43
N HIS A 94 16.15 -17.82 4.10
CA HIS A 94 16.37 -18.42 5.41
C HIS A 94 15.46 -17.82 6.49
N ASP A 95 15.18 -18.63 7.51
CA ASP A 95 14.46 -18.19 8.70
C ASP A 95 15.23 -17.07 9.43
N ASN A 96 14.50 -16.12 10.00
CA ASN A 96 15.08 -15.05 10.82
C ASN A 96 16.21 -14.25 10.12
N TYR A 97 16.04 -13.95 8.84
CA TYR A 97 17.06 -13.29 8.04
C TYR A 97 16.91 -11.77 7.97
N TYR A 98 15.67 -11.26 7.86
CA TYR A 98 15.42 -9.84 7.68
C TYR A 98 15.10 -9.11 8.97
N ASP A 99 15.55 -7.85 9.06
CA ASP A 99 15.26 -6.93 10.16
C ASP A 99 13.92 -6.20 9.95
N SER A 100 13.54 -5.99 8.69
CA SER A 100 12.27 -5.40 8.31
C SER A 100 11.74 -5.94 6.99
N ALA A 101 10.43 -5.87 6.79
CA ALA A 101 9.74 -6.25 5.56
C ALA A 101 8.68 -5.21 5.19
N LEU A 102 8.51 -4.98 3.88
CA LEU A 102 7.37 -4.29 3.28
C LEU A 102 6.45 -5.33 2.63
N CYS A 103 5.13 -5.11 2.72
CA CYS A 103 4.13 -5.90 2.02
C CYS A 103 2.91 -5.00 1.77
N PHE A 104 2.93 -4.25 0.66
CA PHE A 104 1.93 -3.23 0.38
C PHE A 104 0.96 -3.67 -0.72
N ASP A 105 -0.33 -3.74 -0.38
CA ASP A 105 -1.42 -4.10 -1.29
C ASP A 105 -1.15 -5.45 -2.02
N VAL A 106 -0.81 -6.49 -1.22
CA VAL A 106 -0.49 -7.84 -1.68
C VAL A 106 -1.45 -8.87 -1.11
N LEU A 107 -1.78 -8.79 0.20
CA LEU A 107 -2.52 -9.87 0.88
C LEU A 107 -3.94 -10.06 0.36
N GLU A 108 -4.56 -9.03 -0.19
CA GLU A 108 -5.86 -9.12 -0.86
C GLU A 108 -5.86 -9.99 -2.10
N HIS A 109 -4.69 -10.12 -2.74
CA HIS A 109 -4.48 -10.91 -3.96
C HIS A 109 -4.03 -12.36 -3.68
N ILE A 110 -3.90 -12.72 -2.40
CA ILE A 110 -3.42 -14.03 -1.96
C ILE A 110 -4.60 -14.87 -1.45
N PRO A 111 -4.86 -16.07 -2.03
CA PRO A 111 -5.99 -16.91 -1.59
C PRO A 111 -5.90 -17.35 -0.12
N ASP A 112 -4.69 -17.46 0.43
CA ASP A 112 -4.46 -17.80 1.84
C ASP A 112 -3.54 -16.74 2.50
N PRO A 113 -4.10 -15.59 2.93
CA PRO A 113 -3.34 -14.54 3.57
C PRO A 113 -2.74 -14.96 4.92
N SER A 114 -3.33 -15.92 5.63
CA SER A 114 -2.78 -16.42 6.88
C SER A 114 -1.46 -17.15 6.65
N LYS A 115 -1.38 -17.99 5.64
CA LYS A 115 -0.14 -18.66 5.24
C LYS A 115 0.92 -17.68 4.77
N ALA A 116 0.54 -16.66 4.00
CA ALA A 116 1.46 -15.60 3.58
C ALA A 116 2.08 -14.88 4.78
N VAL A 117 1.27 -14.50 5.76
CA VAL A 117 1.75 -13.78 6.97
C VAL A 117 2.62 -14.69 7.85
N LEU A 118 2.34 -16.00 7.92
CA LEU A 118 3.22 -16.98 8.59
C LEU A 118 4.60 -17.06 7.91
N GLU A 119 4.67 -17.09 6.58
CA GLU A 119 5.93 -17.08 5.83
C GLU A 119 6.69 -15.77 6.02
N ILE A 120 6.01 -14.63 6.03
CA ILE A 120 6.61 -13.32 6.35
C ILE A 120 7.18 -13.33 7.78
N SER A 121 6.43 -13.87 8.73
CA SER A 121 6.91 -14.02 10.12
C SER A 121 8.14 -14.93 10.19
N ARG A 122 8.17 -16.05 9.45
CA ARG A 122 9.30 -16.97 9.43
C ARG A 122 10.61 -16.29 9.02
N ILE A 123 10.58 -15.51 7.94
CA ILE A 123 11.79 -14.85 7.41
C ILE A 123 12.24 -13.62 8.21
N LEU A 124 11.35 -13.02 9.02
CA LEU A 124 11.69 -11.92 9.91
C LEU A 124 12.41 -12.44 11.17
N LYS A 125 13.44 -11.73 11.61
CA LYS A 125 14.10 -11.96 12.90
C LYS A 125 13.12 -11.75 14.06
N PRO A 126 13.33 -12.38 15.24
CA PRO A 126 12.65 -11.96 16.46
C PRO A 126 12.83 -10.46 16.69
N GLY A 127 11.74 -9.74 16.96
CA GLY A 127 11.74 -8.28 17.04
C GLY A 127 11.79 -7.54 15.69
N GLY A 128 11.80 -8.25 14.56
CA GLY A 128 11.72 -7.69 13.22
C GLY A 128 10.38 -7.00 12.94
N ILE A 129 10.38 -6.03 12.02
CA ILE A 129 9.22 -5.16 11.73
C ILE A 129 8.63 -5.51 10.37
N LEU A 130 7.32 -5.73 10.34
CA LEU A 130 6.52 -5.77 9.12
C LEU A 130 5.78 -4.43 8.96
N MET A 131 5.95 -3.80 7.81
CA MET A 131 5.12 -2.69 7.34
C MET A 131 4.20 -3.21 6.24
N LEU A 132 2.89 -3.10 6.46
CA LEU A 132 1.86 -3.73 5.64
C LEU A 132 0.78 -2.72 5.28
N SER A 133 0.28 -2.72 4.04
CA SER A 133 -0.99 -2.09 3.70
C SER A 133 -1.99 -3.11 3.17
N VAL A 134 -3.27 -2.90 3.49
CA VAL A 134 -4.39 -3.71 2.99
C VAL A 134 -5.60 -2.84 2.71
N PRO A 135 -6.32 -3.06 1.59
CA PRO A 135 -7.52 -2.31 1.26
C PRO A 135 -8.70 -2.68 2.15
N HIS A 136 -9.57 -1.67 2.43
CA HIS A 136 -10.85 -1.85 3.12
C HIS A 136 -12.02 -1.40 2.24
N LEU A 137 -12.32 -0.10 2.17
CA LEU A 137 -13.37 0.42 1.28
C LEU A 137 -12.81 0.74 -0.10
N SER A 138 -12.36 -0.29 -0.79
CA SER A 138 -11.79 -0.19 -2.13
C SER A 138 -12.59 -1.01 -3.13
N ARG A 139 -12.62 -0.52 -4.39
CA ARG A 139 -13.22 -1.25 -5.51
C ARG A 139 -12.41 -2.49 -5.87
N LEU A 140 -12.98 -3.39 -6.67
CA LEU A 140 -12.26 -4.51 -7.27
C LEU A 140 -11.12 -4.00 -8.19
N HIS A 141 -10.00 -4.72 -8.16
CA HIS A 141 -8.83 -4.45 -8.99
C HIS A 141 -7.98 -5.73 -9.17
N GLU A 142 -7.21 -5.77 -10.23
CA GLU A 142 -6.35 -6.92 -10.59
C GLU A 142 -7.11 -8.26 -10.69
N GLU A 143 -8.37 -8.20 -11.16
CA GLU A 143 -9.21 -9.40 -11.37
C GLU A 143 -8.52 -10.41 -12.31
N PRO A 144 -8.67 -11.73 -12.05
CA PRO A 144 -9.54 -12.38 -11.07
C PRO A 144 -8.90 -12.60 -9.68
N ASN A 145 -7.70 -12.10 -9.42
CA ASN A 145 -6.95 -12.37 -8.21
C ASN A 145 -7.19 -11.30 -7.13
N ASP A 146 -8.44 -10.95 -6.85
CA ASP A 146 -8.81 -9.96 -5.85
C ASP A 146 -9.80 -10.58 -4.84
N PHE A 147 -9.27 -11.21 -3.78
CA PHE A 147 -10.02 -12.11 -2.92
C PHE A 147 -10.55 -11.43 -1.66
N PHE A 148 -9.84 -10.43 -1.09
CA PHE A 148 -10.15 -9.93 0.25
C PHE A 148 -10.24 -8.40 0.35
N ARG A 149 -11.09 -7.96 1.29
CA ARG A 149 -11.09 -6.62 1.88
C ARG A 149 -11.01 -6.79 3.40
N PHE A 150 -9.96 -6.25 4.00
CA PHE A 150 -9.71 -6.47 5.41
C PHE A 150 -10.38 -5.41 6.27
N THR A 151 -10.99 -5.83 7.38
CA THR A 151 -11.28 -4.93 8.49
C THR A 151 -10.04 -4.82 9.38
N LYS A 152 -9.96 -3.77 10.22
CA LYS A 152 -8.86 -3.64 11.19
C LYS A 152 -8.76 -4.85 12.13
N TYR A 153 -9.89 -5.45 12.50
CA TYR A 153 -9.93 -6.63 13.37
C TYR A 153 -9.50 -7.90 12.64
N GLY A 154 -9.87 -8.03 11.36
CA GLY A 154 -9.48 -9.18 10.54
C GLY A 154 -7.98 -9.24 10.33
N ILE A 155 -7.35 -8.14 9.92
CA ILE A 155 -5.90 -8.11 9.73
C ILE A 155 -5.13 -8.26 11.06
N GLN A 156 -5.64 -7.68 12.15
CA GLN A 156 -5.07 -7.88 13.47
C GLN A 156 -5.06 -9.34 13.88
N HIS A 157 -6.17 -10.05 13.67
CA HIS A 157 -6.29 -11.48 13.99
C HIS A 157 -5.29 -12.33 13.19
N VAL A 158 -5.17 -12.09 11.88
CA VAL A 158 -4.21 -12.79 11.01
C VAL A 158 -2.78 -12.59 11.50
N LEU A 159 -2.40 -11.36 11.85
CA LEU A 159 -1.06 -11.04 12.34
C LEU A 159 -0.77 -11.66 13.71
N GLN A 160 -1.72 -11.63 14.64
CA GLN A 160 -1.57 -12.25 15.96
C GLN A 160 -1.32 -13.76 15.85
N ASN A 161 -2.08 -14.45 15.01
CA ASN A 161 -1.93 -15.89 14.76
C ASN A 161 -0.57 -16.26 14.14
N ALA A 162 0.08 -15.31 13.46
CA ALA A 162 1.42 -15.49 12.88
C ALA A 162 2.56 -15.07 13.83
N GLY A 163 2.26 -14.75 15.11
CA GLY A 163 3.27 -14.44 16.12
C GLY A 163 3.73 -12.99 16.16
N PHE A 164 2.96 -12.06 15.61
CA PHE A 164 3.20 -10.63 15.80
C PHE A 164 2.58 -10.15 17.11
N ALA A 165 3.37 -9.52 17.99
CA ALA A 165 2.95 -9.13 19.34
C ALA A 165 2.56 -7.65 19.45
N ARG A 166 3.29 -6.77 18.80
CA ARG A 166 2.99 -5.33 18.78
C ARG A 166 2.46 -4.97 17.41
N ILE A 167 1.17 -4.60 17.34
CA ILE A 167 0.47 -4.32 16.10
C ILE A 167 -0.15 -2.94 16.23
N GLU A 168 0.33 -1.99 15.44
CA GLU A 168 -0.22 -0.65 15.29
C GLU A 168 -0.97 -0.62 13.96
N ILE A 169 -2.27 -0.27 13.98
CA ILE A 169 -3.12 -0.20 12.79
C ILE A 169 -3.56 1.24 12.61
N ILE A 170 -3.20 1.83 11.48
CA ILE A 170 -3.43 3.22 11.14
C ILE A 170 -4.42 3.26 9.98
N PRO A 171 -5.66 3.74 10.19
CA PRO A 171 -6.62 3.91 9.11
C PRO A 171 -6.17 4.98 8.11
N GLN A 172 -6.45 4.73 6.83
CA GLN A 172 -6.04 5.57 5.72
C GLN A 172 -7.24 6.28 5.11
N GLY A 173 -7.32 7.59 5.32
CA GLY A 173 -8.47 8.42 4.96
C GLY A 173 -9.68 8.15 5.86
N GLY A 174 -10.73 8.95 5.68
CA GLY A 174 -12.00 8.86 6.37
C GLY A 174 -13.15 9.11 5.42
N LEU A 175 -14.31 9.54 5.93
CA LEU A 175 -15.51 9.79 5.13
C LEU A 175 -15.27 10.76 3.96
N PHE A 176 -14.60 11.87 4.22
CA PHE A 176 -14.36 12.89 3.19
C PHE A 176 -13.34 12.40 2.15
N SER A 177 -12.30 11.68 2.57
CA SER A 177 -11.37 11.05 1.64
C SER A 177 -12.00 9.94 0.82
N PHE A 178 -12.92 9.17 1.40
CA PHE A 178 -13.70 8.16 0.67
C PHE A 178 -14.55 8.81 -0.45
N LEU A 179 -15.36 9.82 -0.11
CA LEU A 179 -16.20 10.53 -1.08
C LEU A 179 -15.35 11.30 -2.10
N GLY A 180 -14.32 11.99 -1.64
CA GLY A 180 -13.39 12.73 -2.48
C GLY A 180 -12.60 11.84 -3.44
N HIS A 181 -12.29 10.61 -3.07
CA HIS A 181 -11.66 9.63 -3.96
C HIS A 181 -12.56 9.27 -5.13
N GLN A 182 -13.86 9.03 -4.88
CA GLN A 182 -14.82 8.73 -5.94
C GLN A 182 -14.95 9.94 -6.90
N PHE A 183 -15.10 11.14 -6.33
CA PHE A 183 -15.16 12.38 -7.11
C PHE A 183 -13.89 12.61 -7.95
N SER A 184 -12.70 12.55 -7.33
CA SER A 184 -11.42 12.71 -8.03
C SER A 184 -11.26 11.70 -9.16
N THR A 185 -11.64 10.43 -8.92
CA THR A 185 -11.55 9.39 -9.94
C THR A 185 -12.44 9.72 -11.15
N LEU A 186 -13.70 10.07 -10.91
CA LEU A 186 -14.60 10.43 -11.99
C LEU A 186 -14.13 11.72 -12.70
N PHE A 187 -13.86 12.77 -11.95
CA PHE A 187 -13.53 14.09 -12.49
C PHE A 187 -12.21 14.07 -13.28
N VAL A 188 -11.13 13.57 -12.68
CA VAL A 188 -9.81 13.56 -13.33
C VAL A 188 -9.79 12.61 -14.52
N CYS A 189 -10.35 11.37 -14.37
CA CYS A 189 -10.35 10.41 -15.47
C CYS A 189 -11.23 10.81 -16.64
N SER A 190 -12.32 11.58 -16.42
CA SER A 190 -13.17 12.05 -17.52
C SER A 190 -12.43 12.97 -18.50
N PHE A 191 -11.47 13.75 -18.01
CA PHE A 191 -10.77 14.76 -18.81
C PHE A 191 -9.31 14.40 -19.13
N TRP A 192 -8.79 13.27 -18.66
CA TRP A 192 -7.37 12.91 -18.79
C TRP A 192 -6.87 12.79 -20.23
N HIS A 193 -7.75 12.49 -21.17
CA HIS A 193 -7.42 12.37 -22.59
C HIS A 193 -7.17 13.71 -23.30
N ILE A 194 -7.47 14.87 -22.67
CA ILE A 194 -7.33 16.21 -23.26
C ILE A 194 -6.09 16.89 -22.65
N PRO A 195 -4.97 17.07 -23.41
CA PRO A 195 -3.68 17.45 -22.84
C PRO A 195 -3.63 18.75 -22.02
N LEU A 196 -4.30 19.81 -22.48
CA LEU A 196 -4.34 21.09 -21.75
C LEU A 196 -5.32 21.03 -20.58
N VAL A 197 -6.49 20.45 -20.80
CA VAL A 197 -7.56 20.34 -19.80
C VAL A 197 -7.12 19.47 -18.63
N LYS A 198 -6.42 18.35 -18.86
CA LYS A 198 -5.95 17.47 -17.78
C LYS A 198 -5.09 18.19 -16.75
N ARG A 199 -4.24 19.14 -17.15
CA ARG A 199 -3.40 19.91 -16.21
C ARG A 199 -4.25 20.82 -15.31
N VAL A 200 -5.22 21.52 -15.90
CA VAL A 200 -6.13 22.40 -15.16
C VAL A 200 -7.01 21.57 -14.21
N VAL A 201 -7.60 20.48 -14.72
CA VAL A 201 -8.44 19.59 -13.92
C VAL A 201 -7.65 18.99 -12.75
N PHE A 202 -6.43 18.53 -12.97
CA PHE A 202 -5.57 17.99 -11.93
C PHE A 202 -5.22 19.04 -10.87
N PHE A 203 -4.88 20.26 -11.29
CA PHE A 203 -4.65 21.38 -10.38
C PHE A 203 -5.88 21.72 -9.54
N LEU A 204 -7.05 21.87 -10.18
CA LEU A 204 -8.31 22.15 -9.49
C LEU A 204 -8.67 21.02 -8.51
N ASN A 205 -8.47 19.77 -8.92
CA ASN A 205 -8.71 18.61 -8.05
C ASN A 205 -7.86 18.67 -6.77
N GLN A 206 -6.59 19.05 -6.86
CA GLN A 206 -5.73 19.17 -5.68
C GLN A 206 -6.27 20.19 -4.66
N TRP A 207 -6.70 21.36 -5.15
CA TRP A 207 -7.06 22.47 -4.27
C TRP A 207 -8.52 22.42 -3.81
N LEU A 208 -9.42 21.90 -4.63
CA LEU A 208 -10.87 21.87 -4.35
C LEU A 208 -11.36 20.53 -3.81
N CYS A 209 -10.58 19.46 -3.95
CA CYS A 209 -10.97 18.14 -3.48
C CYS A 209 -9.91 17.52 -2.53
N VAL A 210 -8.68 17.29 -3.00
CA VAL A 210 -7.69 16.52 -2.23
C VAL A 210 -7.42 17.18 -0.87
N ARG A 211 -6.95 18.41 -0.87
CA ARG A 211 -6.59 19.14 0.36
C ARG A 211 -7.76 19.38 1.32
N PRO A 212 -8.93 19.86 0.84
CA PRO A 212 -10.09 20.04 1.72
C PRO A 212 -10.58 18.73 2.35
N CYS A 213 -10.66 17.62 1.57
CA CYS A 213 -11.10 16.34 2.12
C CYS A 213 -10.17 15.83 3.22
N VAL A 214 -8.86 15.87 2.99
CA VAL A 214 -7.86 15.47 3.99
C VAL A 214 -7.96 16.35 5.25
N PHE A 215 -8.14 17.66 5.07
CA PHE A 215 -8.34 18.57 6.21
C PHE A 215 -9.60 18.23 6.99
N LEU A 216 -10.72 18.00 6.31
CA LEU A 216 -12.00 17.66 6.94
C LEU A 216 -11.94 16.33 7.69
N ASP A 217 -11.32 15.29 7.13
CA ASP A 217 -11.14 14.01 7.83
C ASP A 217 -10.37 14.20 9.14
N ARG A 218 -9.25 14.92 9.11
CA ARG A 218 -8.43 15.16 10.33
C ARG A 218 -9.19 15.90 11.44
N HIS A 219 -10.18 16.71 11.10
CA HIS A 219 -10.87 17.55 12.08
C HIS A 219 -12.27 17.05 12.45
N LEU A 220 -12.99 16.41 11.53
CA LEU A 220 -14.39 16.04 11.69
C LEU A 220 -14.63 14.53 11.77
N ASP A 221 -13.83 13.70 11.09
CA ASP A 221 -14.01 12.24 11.13
C ASP A 221 -13.05 11.58 12.14
N ARG A 222 -13.42 11.62 13.41
CA ARG A 222 -12.63 11.02 14.49
C ARG A 222 -12.79 9.51 14.62
N ARG A 223 -13.80 8.90 13.99
CA ARG A 223 -14.07 7.46 14.11
C ARG A 223 -13.41 6.65 13.00
N GLU A 224 -13.06 7.28 11.88
CA GLU A 224 -12.35 6.70 10.75
C GLU A 224 -12.97 5.38 10.23
N ILE A 225 -14.33 5.28 10.36
CA ILE A 225 -15.08 4.07 9.96
C ILE A 225 -15.16 3.90 8.44
N PHE A 226 -14.88 4.97 7.69
CA PHE A 226 -14.83 4.96 6.22
C PHE A 226 -13.42 4.91 5.67
N ALA A 227 -12.47 4.35 6.43
CA ALA A 227 -11.10 4.17 5.95
C ALA A 227 -11.07 3.43 4.61
N MET A 228 -10.26 3.93 3.66
CA MET A 228 -10.07 3.30 2.36
C MET A 228 -9.15 2.07 2.45
N ALA A 229 -8.19 2.13 3.34
CA ALA A 229 -7.20 1.09 3.59
C ALA A 229 -6.74 1.14 5.05
N TYR A 230 -6.04 0.13 5.49
CA TYR A 230 -5.30 0.14 6.75
C TYR A 230 -3.81 -0.01 6.46
N PHE A 231 -3.02 0.88 7.06
CA PHE A 231 -1.58 0.72 7.17
C PHE A 231 -1.27 0.08 8.52
N VAL A 232 -0.38 -0.92 8.51
CA VAL A 232 -0.08 -1.68 9.72
C VAL A 232 1.43 -1.73 9.92
N VAL A 233 1.86 -1.47 11.14
CA VAL A 233 3.21 -1.76 11.62
C VAL A 233 3.12 -2.86 12.65
N ALA A 234 3.72 -4.00 12.36
CA ALA A 234 3.67 -5.15 13.25
C ALA A 234 5.09 -5.62 13.61
N GLN A 235 5.33 -5.90 14.88
CA GLN A 235 6.61 -6.42 15.35
C GLN A 235 6.48 -7.90 15.73
N LYS A 236 7.33 -8.74 15.14
CA LYS A 236 7.42 -10.17 15.50
C LYS A 236 7.82 -10.31 16.98
N ALA A 237 7.17 -11.22 17.69
CA ALA A 237 7.49 -11.51 19.07
C ALA A 237 8.98 -11.87 19.22
N VAL A 238 9.58 -11.41 20.32
CA VAL A 238 10.92 -11.88 20.75
C VAL A 238 10.68 -13.16 21.52
N ALA A 239 11.34 -14.26 21.14
CA ALA A 239 11.31 -15.48 21.92
C ALA A 239 11.84 -15.17 23.32
N GLN A 240 11.05 -15.49 24.34
CA GLN A 240 11.47 -15.42 25.75
C GLN A 240 12.46 -16.52 26.07
#